data_7544bc934a5fb495346b7e3dcbd78cd5
#
_entry.id   7544bc934a5fb495346b7e3dcbd78cd5
#
_cell.length_a   1.000
_cell.length_b   1.000
_cell.length_c   1.000
_cell.angle_alpha   90.00
_cell.angle_beta   90.00
_cell.angle_gamma   90.00
#
_symmetry.space_group_name_H-M   'P 1'
#
loop_
_entity.id
_entity.type
_entity.pdbx_description
1 polymer ?
#
loop_
_entity_poly.entity_id
_entity_poly.type
_entity_poly.pdbx_seq_one_letter_code
_entity_poly.pdbx_strand_id
1 'polypeptide(L)'
;RLVAFIQYFYQELGENEGHTWCSKKILKSAISNNVLECNDKVDWLLENNDFLHIENDKIGLKYYYDIEMKIYNILYEKSKKQTSIFISDDNIKIATHHAEDEQGFKYVSEQLQTINDTLHRTVSLITGKAGTGKTSIMRAIIKAYSENHYTLTASALSAMAAQRITEATEYPA
;
A
#
# COMPACT_ATOMS: atom_id res chain seq x y z
N ARG A 1 10.50 -30.72 6.78
CA ARG A 1 9.22 -30.72 6.05
C ARG A 1 8.28 -29.61 6.57
N LEU A 2 7.98 -29.56 7.87
CA LEU A 2 7.04 -28.58 8.45
C LEU A 2 7.48 -27.12 8.20
N VAL A 3 8.73 -26.76 8.47
CA VAL A 3 9.26 -25.40 8.20
C VAL A 3 9.14 -25.03 6.72
N ALA A 4 9.53 -25.94 5.82
CA ALA A 4 9.43 -25.70 4.38
C ALA A 4 7.98 -25.53 3.92
N PHE A 5 7.03 -26.28 4.50
CA PHE A 5 5.62 -26.11 4.22
C PHE A 5 5.11 -24.74 4.71
N ILE A 6 5.49 -24.30 5.92
CA ILE A 6 5.08 -22.99 6.44
C ILE A 6 5.61 -21.86 5.57
N GLN A 7 6.86 -21.95 5.12
CA GLN A 7 7.43 -20.96 4.19
C GLN A 7 6.69 -20.91 2.86
N TYR A 8 6.40 -22.07 2.27
CA TYR A 8 5.61 -22.19 1.06
C TYR A 8 4.19 -21.63 1.25
N PHE A 9 3.53 -21.98 2.36
CA PHE A 9 2.19 -21.49 2.67
C PHE A 9 2.13 -19.96 2.70
N TYR A 10 3.09 -19.30 3.33
CA TYR A 10 3.12 -17.83 3.36
C TYR A 10 3.52 -17.21 2.02
N GLN A 11 4.31 -17.89 1.22
CA GLN A 11 4.58 -17.45 -0.15
C GLN A 11 3.29 -17.47 -0.99
N GLU A 12 2.56 -18.57 -0.99
CA GLU A 12 1.27 -18.70 -1.68
C GLU A 12 0.24 -17.68 -1.16
N LEU A 13 0.16 -17.48 0.15
CA LEU A 13 -0.74 -16.52 0.77
C LEU A 13 -0.42 -15.08 0.33
N GLY A 14 0.86 -14.75 0.21
CA GLY A 14 1.34 -13.44 -0.27
C GLY A 14 1.07 -13.23 -1.75
N GLU A 15 1.36 -14.22 -2.59
CA GLU A 15 1.21 -14.13 -4.04
C GLU A 15 -0.27 -14.10 -4.47
N ASN A 16 -1.11 -14.93 -3.85
CA ASN A 16 -2.51 -15.09 -4.26
C ASN A 16 -3.48 -14.13 -3.56
N GLU A 17 -3.24 -13.82 -2.28
CA GLU A 17 -4.18 -13.05 -1.45
C GLU A 17 -3.60 -11.71 -0.97
N GLY A 18 -2.29 -11.49 -1.15
CA GLY A 18 -1.60 -10.28 -0.69
C GLY A 18 -1.45 -10.20 0.82
N HIS A 19 -1.53 -11.34 1.54
CA HIS A 19 -1.41 -11.38 2.99
C HIS A 19 -0.06 -11.94 3.44
N THR A 20 0.56 -11.30 4.42
CA THR A 20 1.85 -11.71 5.02
C THR A 20 1.68 -12.39 6.37
N TRP A 21 0.45 -12.45 6.88
CA TRP A 21 0.08 -13.07 8.15
C TRP A 21 -1.30 -13.72 8.09
N CYS A 22 -1.55 -14.68 8.97
CA CYS A 22 -2.87 -15.29 9.17
C CYS A 22 -3.13 -15.58 10.66
N SER A 23 -4.32 -16.07 11.01
CA SER A 23 -4.58 -16.54 12.38
C SER A 23 -3.91 -17.90 12.65
N LYS A 24 -3.58 -18.14 13.93
CA LYS A 24 -3.07 -19.47 14.39
C LYS A 24 -3.93 -20.62 13.90
N LYS A 25 -5.25 -20.44 13.92
CA LYS A 25 -6.22 -21.47 13.50
C LYS A 25 -6.04 -21.80 12.02
N ILE A 26 -5.89 -20.80 11.15
CA ILE A 26 -5.72 -21.00 9.71
C ILE A 26 -4.41 -21.76 9.44
N LEU A 27 -3.31 -21.34 10.05
CA LEU A 27 -2.01 -22.00 9.85
C LEU A 27 -2.06 -23.47 10.34
N LYS A 28 -2.60 -23.73 11.53
CA LYS A 28 -2.75 -25.10 12.06
C LYS A 28 -3.62 -25.97 11.15
N SER A 29 -4.73 -25.44 10.65
CA SER A 29 -5.58 -26.17 9.71
C SER A 29 -4.84 -26.47 8.40
N ALA A 30 -4.11 -25.52 7.84
CA ALA A 30 -3.33 -25.73 6.63
C ALA A 30 -2.25 -26.83 6.83
N ILE A 31 -1.56 -26.80 7.97
CA ILE A 31 -0.56 -27.83 8.31
C ILE A 31 -1.22 -29.20 8.42
N SER A 32 -2.30 -29.31 9.18
CA SER A 32 -3.00 -30.60 9.41
C SER A 32 -3.51 -31.23 8.12
N ASN A 33 -3.91 -30.42 7.15
CA ASN A 33 -4.42 -30.89 5.88
C ASN A 33 -3.34 -31.32 4.89
N ASN A 34 -2.11 -30.81 5.03
CA ASN A 34 -1.07 -30.97 4.01
C ASN A 34 0.20 -31.68 4.51
N VAL A 35 0.42 -31.72 5.81
CA VAL A 35 1.62 -32.34 6.41
C VAL A 35 1.21 -33.47 7.35
N LEU A 36 1.27 -34.69 6.86
CA LEU A 36 0.96 -35.88 7.66
C LEU A 36 1.98 -36.05 8.80
N GLU A 37 1.49 -36.55 9.95
CA GLU A 37 2.30 -36.94 11.11
C GLU A 37 3.04 -35.80 11.84
N CYS A 38 2.60 -34.55 11.69
CA CYS A 38 3.28 -33.39 12.30
C CYS A 38 2.44 -32.64 13.35
N ASN A 39 1.22 -33.06 13.64
CA ASN A 39 0.31 -32.31 14.52
C ASN A 39 0.89 -32.11 15.93
N ASP A 40 1.53 -33.11 16.49
CA ASP A 40 2.15 -33.05 17.83
C ASP A 40 3.35 -32.09 17.91
N LYS A 41 3.95 -31.76 16.76
CA LYS A 41 5.12 -30.89 16.68
C LYS A 41 4.78 -29.43 16.33
N VAL A 42 3.54 -29.16 15.95
CA VAL A 42 3.14 -27.81 15.53
C VAL A 42 3.20 -26.83 16.68
N ASP A 43 2.61 -27.18 17.83
CA ASP A 43 2.61 -26.30 18.99
C ASP A 43 4.01 -26.07 19.53
N TRP A 44 4.82 -27.12 19.61
CA TRP A 44 6.22 -27.00 19.98
C TRP A 44 7.00 -26.09 19.00
N LEU A 45 6.78 -26.23 17.69
CA LEU A 45 7.43 -25.38 16.70
C LEU A 45 6.98 -23.92 16.83
N LEU A 46 5.71 -23.66 17.06
CA LEU A 46 5.19 -22.30 17.24
C LEU A 46 5.79 -21.61 18.46
N GLU A 47 6.10 -22.37 19.50
CA GLU A 47 6.74 -21.88 20.74
C GLU A 47 8.27 -21.78 20.65
N ASN A 48 8.90 -22.62 19.82
CA ASN A 48 10.36 -22.78 19.73
C ASN A 48 10.86 -22.55 18.29
N ASN A 49 10.67 -21.33 17.77
CA ASN A 49 11.16 -20.96 16.46
C ASN A 49 11.75 -19.55 16.46
N ASP A 50 12.59 -19.25 15.46
CA ASP A 50 13.22 -17.96 15.23
C ASP A 50 12.80 -17.29 13.91
N PHE A 51 11.98 -17.97 13.09
CA PHE A 51 11.58 -17.53 11.75
C PHE A 51 10.13 -17.04 11.68
N LEU A 52 9.31 -17.25 12.72
CA LEU A 52 7.95 -16.72 12.82
C LEU A 52 7.90 -15.51 13.75
N HIS A 53 7.05 -14.57 13.39
CA HIS A 53 6.59 -13.53 14.31
C HIS A 53 5.16 -13.87 14.75
N ILE A 54 4.95 -13.89 16.06
CA ILE A 54 3.68 -14.26 16.66
C ILE A 54 3.23 -13.14 17.57
N GLU A 55 2.08 -12.57 17.28
CA GLU A 55 1.47 -11.51 18.09
C GLU A 55 -0.01 -11.82 18.29
N ASN A 56 -0.41 -12.09 19.52
CA ASN A 56 -1.76 -12.54 19.87
C ASN A 56 -2.17 -13.79 19.07
N ASP A 57 -3.20 -13.69 18.24
CA ASP A 57 -3.66 -14.78 17.34
C ASP A 57 -3.06 -14.69 15.93
N LYS A 58 -2.24 -13.67 15.65
CA LYS A 58 -1.63 -13.47 14.33
C LYS A 58 -0.27 -14.15 14.27
N ILE A 59 0.00 -14.83 13.16
CA ILE A 59 1.29 -15.43 12.86
C ILE A 59 1.69 -15.04 11.44
N GLY A 60 2.95 -14.70 11.26
CA GLY A 60 3.56 -14.43 9.95
C GLY A 60 5.03 -14.81 9.95
N LEU A 61 5.65 -14.79 8.78
CA LEU A 61 7.11 -14.93 8.71
C LEU A 61 7.76 -13.68 9.31
N LYS A 62 8.71 -13.88 10.21
CA LYS A 62 9.48 -12.79 10.83
C LYS A 62 10.14 -11.89 9.78
N TYR A 63 10.61 -12.48 8.69
CA TYR A 63 11.18 -11.74 7.58
C TYR A 63 10.23 -10.66 7.01
N TYR A 64 8.96 -11.00 6.78
CA TYR A 64 7.96 -10.04 6.31
C TYR A 64 7.63 -9.00 7.37
N TYR A 65 7.47 -9.42 8.63
CA TYR A 65 7.26 -8.50 9.73
C TYR A 65 8.38 -7.47 9.85
N ASP A 66 9.64 -7.89 9.77
CA ASP A 66 10.79 -7.00 9.87
C ASP A 66 10.84 -5.99 8.71
N ILE A 67 10.44 -6.40 7.50
CA ILE A 67 10.32 -5.50 6.34
C ILE A 67 9.18 -4.50 6.55
N GLU A 68 8.01 -4.95 6.95
CA GLU A 68 6.84 -4.09 7.21
C GLU A 68 7.16 -3.05 8.30
N MET A 69 7.83 -3.46 9.38
CA MET A 69 8.26 -2.55 10.43
C MET A 69 9.30 -1.52 9.95
N LYS A 70 10.21 -1.91 9.06
CA LYS A 70 11.14 -0.94 8.43
C LYS A 70 10.38 0.07 7.57
N ILE A 71 9.45 -0.38 6.73
CA ILE A 71 8.61 0.49 5.90
C ILE A 71 7.81 1.44 6.79
N TYR A 72 7.13 0.90 7.82
CA TYR A 72 6.36 1.68 8.78
C TYR A 72 7.22 2.78 9.41
N ASN A 73 8.39 2.43 9.94
CA ASN A 73 9.26 3.41 10.61
C ASN A 73 9.73 4.51 9.65
N ILE A 74 10.10 4.17 8.41
CA ILE A 74 10.50 5.16 7.39
C ILE A 74 9.34 6.11 7.08
N LEU A 75 8.14 5.60 6.85
CA LEU A 75 6.97 6.41 6.54
C LEU A 75 6.54 7.26 7.75
N TYR A 76 6.59 6.69 8.95
CA TYR A 76 6.27 7.37 10.18
C TYR A 76 7.21 8.54 10.45
N GLU A 77 8.53 8.34 10.34
CA GLU A 77 9.50 9.41 10.50
C GLU A 77 9.38 10.50 9.41
N LYS A 78 9.04 10.11 8.19
CA LYS A 78 8.74 11.07 7.13
C LYS A 78 7.46 11.87 7.43
N SER A 79 6.43 11.24 7.93
CA SER A 79 5.14 11.89 8.22
C SER A 79 5.22 12.93 9.32
N LYS A 80 6.19 12.82 10.24
CA LYS A 80 6.46 13.82 11.29
C LYS A 80 7.13 15.10 10.77
N LYS A 81 7.76 15.02 9.60
CA LYS A 81 8.44 16.19 9.02
C LYS A 81 7.42 17.10 8.37
N GLN A 82 7.58 18.40 8.54
CA GLN A 82 6.81 19.35 7.75
C GLN A 82 7.24 19.25 6.29
N THR A 83 6.27 19.34 5.40
CA THR A 83 6.57 19.40 3.97
C THR A 83 7.32 20.70 3.65
N SER A 84 8.35 20.59 2.83
CA SER A 84 9.03 21.76 2.24
C SER A 84 8.30 22.28 1.00
N ILE A 85 7.30 21.53 0.53
CA ILE A 85 6.49 21.89 -0.61
C ILE A 85 5.29 22.67 -0.10
N PHE A 86 5.08 23.86 -0.64
CA PHE A 86 3.92 24.69 -0.30
C PHE A 86 3.18 25.07 -1.57
N ILE A 87 1.93 24.65 -1.65
CA ILE A 87 0.98 25.08 -2.68
C ILE A 87 -0.18 25.73 -1.95
N SER A 88 -0.52 26.96 -2.31
CA SER A 88 -1.62 27.66 -1.67
C SER A 88 -2.97 27.00 -1.98
N ASP A 89 -3.94 27.14 -1.10
CA ASP A 89 -5.29 26.61 -1.30
C ASP A 89 -5.94 27.11 -2.61
N ASP A 90 -5.64 28.34 -3.01
CA ASP A 90 -6.16 28.90 -4.26
C ASP A 90 -5.52 28.22 -5.47
N ASN A 91 -4.22 27.96 -5.44
CA ASN A 91 -3.54 27.22 -6.52
C ASN A 91 -4.02 25.77 -6.57
N ILE A 92 -4.31 25.14 -5.43
CA ILE A 92 -4.90 23.80 -5.38
C ILE A 92 -6.29 23.80 -6.03
N LYS A 93 -7.13 24.79 -5.75
CA LYS A 93 -8.45 24.94 -6.37
C LYS A 93 -8.36 25.13 -7.89
N ILE A 94 -7.43 26.00 -8.33
CA ILE A 94 -7.22 26.27 -9.76
C ILE A 94 -6.79 24.99 -10.48
N ALA A 95 -5.76 24.30 -9.98
CA ALA A 95 -5.28 23.07 -10.59
C ALA A 95 -6.34 21.94 -10.57
N THR A 96 -7.14 21.87 -9.49
CA THR A 96 -8.24 20.91 -9.40
C THR A 96 -9.32 21.23 -10.45
N HIS A 97 -9.65 22.51 -10.66
CA HIS A 97 -10.61 22.93 -11.66
C HIS A 97 -10.11 22.61 -13.08
N HIS A 98 -8.85 22.87 -13.38
CA HIS A 98 -8.25 22.47 -14.65
C HIS A 98 -8.32 20.96 -14.88
N ALA A 99 -8.05 20.16 -13.84
CA ALA A 99 -8.18 18.72 -13.93
C ALA A 99 -9.63 18.26 -14.19
N GLU A 100 -10.63 18.94 -13.60
CA GLU A 100 -12.04 18.71 -13.84
C GLU A 100 -12.43 19.01 -15.30
N ASP A 101 -11.96 20.14 -15.83
CA ASP A 101 -12.26 20.54 -17.20
C ASP A 101 -11.65 19.57 -18.23
N GLU A 102 -10.42 19.09 -17.98
CA GLU A 102 -9.76 18.10 -18.84
C GLU A 102 -10.44 16.73 -18.82
N GLN A 103 -10.89 16.28 -17.65
CA GLN A 103 -11.55 14.97 -17.52
C GLN A 103 -13.05 15.00 -17.84
N GLY A 104 -13.67 16.18 -17.92
CA GLY A 104 -15.07 16.38 -18.28
C GLY A 104 -16.08 16.08 -17.16
N PHE A 105 -15.65 15.94 -15.91
CA PHE A 105 -16.53 15.75 -14.76
C PHE A 105 -15.94 16.36 -13.48
N LYS A 106 -16.82 16.66 -12.51
CA LYS A 106 -16.45 17.28 -11.25
C LYS A 106 -16.04 16.26 -10.19
N TYR A 107 -15.10 16.62 -9.32
CA TYR A 107 -14.77 15.85 -8.14
C TYR A 107 -15.90 15.95 -7.09
N VAL A 108 -16.17 14.84 -6.42
CA VAL A 108 -17.05 14.85 -5.26
C VAL A 108 -16.30 15.37 -4.01
N SER A 109 -17.03 15.77 -2.97
CA SER A 109 -16.47 16.39 -1.77
C SER A 109 -15.36 15.56 -1.11
N GLU A 110 -15.52 14.25 -1.07
CA GLU A 110 -14.52 13.32 -0.50
C GLU A 110 -13.23 13.28 -1.32
N GLN A 111 -13.33 13.38 -2.65
CA GLN A 111 -12.17 13.44 -3.53
C GLN A 111 -11.45 14.78 -3.39
N LEU A 112 -12.19 15.90 -3.32
CA LEU A 112 -11.63 17.22 -3.08
C LEU A 112 -10.87 17.28 -1.74
N GLN A 113 -11.46 16.73 -0.69
CA GLN A 113 -10.80 16.60 0.61
C GLN A 113 -9.50 15.79 0.52
N THR A 114 -9.54 14.66 -0.20
CA THR A 114 -8.36 13.79 -0.39
C THR A 114 -7.24 14.51 -1.15
N ILE A 115 -7.58 15.27 -2.21
CA ILE A 115 -6.62 16.08 -2.97
C ILE A 115 -5.96 17.10 -2.05
N ASN A 116 -6.79 17.88 -1.33
CA ASN A 116 -6.30 18.91 -0.41
C ASN A 116 -5.42 18.34 0.69
N ASP A 117 -5.86 17.30 1.37
CA ASP A 117 -5.09 16.64 2.44
C ASP A 117 -3.75 16.08 1.93
N THR A 118 -3.74 15.51 0.73
CA THR A 118 -2.52 14.95 0.14
C THR A 118 -1.49 16.03 -0.15
N LEU A 119 -1.91 17.17 -0.66
CA LEU A 119 -1.01 18.28 -1.03
C LEU A 119 -0.44 19.04 0.18
N HIS A 120 -1.06 18.88 1.36
CA HIS A 120 -0.58 19.49 2.61
C HIS A 120 0.27 18.53 3.47
N ARG A 121 0.46 17.28 3.06
CA ARG A 121 1.18 16.27 3.86
C ARG A 121 2.46 15.82 3.18
N THR A 122 3.46 15.50 3.98
CA THR A 122 4.73 14.94 3.48
C THR A 122 4.57 13.50 2.97
N VAL A 123 3.63 12.75 3.55
CA VAL A 123 3.30 11.38 3.17
C VAL A 123 1.79 11.21 3.18
N SER A 124 1.25 10.66 2.11
CA SER A 124 -0.17 10.32 2.01
C SER A 124 -0.35 8.94 1.41
N LEU A 125 -1.35 8.21 1.88
CA LEU A 125 -1.77 6.92 1.36
C LEU A 125 -3.23 7.02 0.90
N ILE A 126 -3.46 6.88 -0.41
CA ILE A 126 -4.79 6.92 -1.01
C ILE A 126 -5.24 5.50 -1.28
N THR A 127 -6.24 5.04 -0.53
CA THR A 127 -6.83 3.71 -0.68
C THR A 127 -8.28 3.79 -1.16
N GLY A 128 -8.81 2.71 -1.69
CA GLY A 128 -10.20 2.64 -2.13
C GLY A 128 -10.44 1.47 -3.07
N LYS A 129 -11.70 1.07 -3.20
CA LYS A 129 -12.12 0.01 -4.13
C LYS A 129 -11.84 0.38 -5.59
N ALA A 130 -11.91 -0.58 -6.49
CA ALA A 130 -11.88 -0.30 -7.94
C ALA A 130 -13.02 0.68 -8.31
N GLY A 131 -12.73 1.62 -9.20
CA GLY A 131 -13.74 2.60 -9.67
C GLY A 131 -14.01 3.79 -8.75
N THR A 132 -13.32 3.94 -7.62
CA THR A 132 -13.54 5.09 -6.70
C THR A 132 -12.85 6.39 -7.13
N GLY A 133 -12.22 6.42 -8.29
CA GLY A 133 -11.60 7.63 -8.84
C GLY A 133 -10.17 7.90 -8.33
N LYS A 134 -9.44 6.89 -7.81
CA LYS A 134 -8.05 7.10 -7.35
C LYS A 134 -7.15 7.72 -8.43
N THR A 135 -7.28 7.27 -9.67
CA THR A 135 -6.49 7.79 -10.79
C THR A 135 -6.88 9.23 -11.14
N SER A 136 -8.17 9.57 -11.05
CA SER A 136 -8.62 10.96 -11.21
C SER A 136 -8.06 11.89 -10.13
N ILE A 137 -8.05 11.44 -8.87
CA ILE A 137 -7.42 12.17 -7.76
C ILE A 137 -5.93 12.39 -8.05
N MET A 138 -5.21 11.37 -8.55
CA MET A 138 -3.80 11.50 -8.96
C MET A 138 -3.60 12.56 -10.04
N ARG A 139 -4.51 12.66 -11.04
CA ARG A 139 -4.46 13.71 -12.07
C ARG A 139 -4.45 15.10 -11.43
N ALA A 140 -5.38 15.39 -10.52
CA ALA A 140 -5.44 16.68 -9.85
C ALA A 140 -4.18 16.98 -9.01
N ILE A 141 -3.66 15.98 -8.29
CA ILE A 141 -2.44 16.12 -7.49
C ILE A 141 -1.22 16.41 -8.39
N ILE A 142 -1.05 15.64 -9.46
CA ILE A 142 0.04 15.84 -10.43
C ILE A 142 -0.06 17.23 -11.05
N LYS A 143 -1.28 17.65 -11.44
CA LYS A 143 -1.51 18.96 -12.01
C LYS A 143 -1.16 20.09 -11.04
N ALA A 144 -1.57 19.97 -9.78
CA ALA A 144 -1.22 20.93 -8.73
C ALA A 144 0.30 21.07 -8.55
N TYR A 145 1.04 19.99 -8.53
CA TYR A 145 2.50 20.06 -8.45
C TYR A 145 3.12 20.65 -9.73
N SER A 146 2.68 20.19 -10.90
CA SER A 146 3.22 20.62 -12.20
C SER A 146 3.00 22.09 -12.46
N GLU A 147 1.79 22.61 -12.20
CA GLU A 147 1.46 24.03 -12.38
C GLU A 147 2.16 24.95 -11.38
N ASN A 148 2.60 24.41 -10.25
CA ASN A 148 3.42 25.13 -9.28
C ASN A 148 4.93 24.84 -9.42
N HIS A 149 5.35 24.34 -10.58
CA HIS A 149 6.76 24.14 -10.97
C HIS A 149 7.54 23.13 -10.12
N TYR A 150 6.85 22.18 -9.47
CA TYR A 150 7.50 21.08 -8.78
C TYR A 150 7.83 19.93 -9.73
N THR A 151 9.00 19.35 -9.55
CA THR A 151 9.39 18.13 -10.26
C THR A 151 8.75 16.92 -9.58
N LEU A 152 8.11 16.07 -10.36
CA LEU A 152 7.46 14.84 -9.93
C LEU A 152 8.18 13.62 -10.48
N THR A 153 8.03 12.50 -9.79
CA THR A 153 8.36 11.17 -10.32
C THR A 153 7.19 10.24 -10.03
N ALA A 154 6.61 9.69 -11.08
CA ALA A 154 5.62 8.64 -10.95
C ALA A 154 6.29 7.27 -11.15
N SER A 155 5.81 6.25 -10.45
CA SER A 155 6.32 4.88 -10.58
C SER A 155 5.24 3.85 -10.27
N ALA A 156 5.37 2.66 -10.84
CA ALA A 156 4.45 1.56 -10.60
C ALA A 156 5.21 0.22 -10.57
N LEU A 157 4.58 -0.81 -9.99
CA LEU A 157 5.17 -2.14 -9.89
C LEU A 157 5.19 -2.93 -11.21
N SER A 158 4.39 -2.50 -12.20
CA SER A 158 4.36 -3.14 -13.52
C SER A 158 4.27 -2.11 -14.63
N ALA A 159 4.79 -2.47 -15.81
CA ALA A 159 4.72 -1.63 -17.01
C ALA A 159 3.27 -1.25 -17.38
N MET A 160 2.33 -2.18 -17.26
CA MET A 160 0.90 -1.88 -17.50
C MET A 160 0.33 -0.86 -16.51
N ALA A 161 0.74 -0.93 -15.25
CA ALA A 161 0.29 0.05 -14.26
C ALA A 161 0.94 1.42 -14.50
N ALA A 162 2.22 1.48 -14.87
CA ALA A 162 2.89 2.71 -15.27
C ALA A 162 2.23 3.34 -16.51
N GLN A 163 1.96 2.54 -17.54
CA GLN A 163 1.24 3.02 -18.74
C GLN A 163 -0.13 3.60 -18.39
N ARG A 164 -0.91 2.94 -17.53
CA ARG A 164 -2.22 3.45 -17.09
C ARG A 164 -2.10 4.78 -16.33
N ILE A 165 -1.06 4.97 -15.52
CA ILE A 165 -0.81 6.25 -14.86
C ILE A 165 -0.53 7.31 -15.93
N THR A 166 0.36 7.04 -16.87
CA THR A 166 0.71 7.97 -17.96
C THR A 166 -0.51 8.34 -18.79
N GLU A 167 -1.32 7.36 -19.22
CA GLU A 167 -2.53 7.60 -20.02
C GLU A 167 -3.58 8.42 -19.25
N ALA A 168 -3.75 8.15 -17.95
CA ALA A 168 -4.78 8.81 -17.17
C ALA A 168 -4.39 10.20 -16.65
N THR A 169 -3.09 10.48 -16.50
CA THR A 169 -2.59 11.73 -15.92
C THR A 169 -1.84 12.61 -16.91
N GLU A 170 -1.56 12.08 -18.11
CA GLU A 170 -0.69 12.70 -19.12
C GLU A 170 0.73 13.00 -18.61
N TYR A 171 1.10 12.36 -17.50
CA TYR A 171 2.40 12.50 -16.87
C TYR A 171 3.17 11.17 -16.95
N PRO A 172 4.44 11.16 -17.40
CA PRO A 172 5.20 9.93 -17.57
C PRO A 172 5.46 9.22 -16.24
N ALA A 173 5.25 7.89 -16.22
CA ALA A 173 5.44 7.00 -15.08
C ALA A 173 6.39 5.84 -15.42
#